data_aa881740f8b09aa5f82a8912a459760d
#
_entry.id   aa881740f8b09aa5f82a8912a459760d
#
_cell.length_a   1.000
_cell.length_b   1.000
_cell.length_c   1.000
_cell.angle_alpha   90.00
_cell.angle_beta   90.00
_cell.angle_gamma   90.00
#
_symmetry.space_group_name_H-M   'P 1'
#
loop_
_entity.id
_entity.type
_entity.pdbx_description
1 polymer ?
#
loop_
_entity_poly.entity_id
_entity_poly.type
_entity_poly.pdbx_seq_one_letter_code
_entity_poly.pdbx_strand_id
1 'polypeptide(L)'
;PILLIGNAGCGKTSYALELIKILQGKPGIKIDLGNSVANFTCTGSDPSYKDAKKGIIIESMFAGNDNKPIKNPIIHFDELDKIHQDEKYSIETIFYSILEKNTAKQFRDNFFGVDVDASGINYIFTANSLKTVPVPIVNRLKIFHIPDYTEEQFKTSVLDNFYQKWLKINNLKTECFPEVLSDEIKEKILEICKCDSRAVNDAITQVFARTIVYDDAKDSHIALFSAR
;
A
#
# COMPACT_ATOMS: atom_id res chain seq x y z
N PRO A 1 -16.68 -0.01 -5.46
CA PRO A 1 -15.25 -0.02 -5.70
C PRO A 1 -14.73 1.37 -6.08
N ILE A 2 -13.54 1.74 -5.59
CA ILE A 2 -12.88 3.01 -5.88
C ILE A 2 -11.50 2.78 -6.48
N LEU A 3 -11.05 3.72 -7.32
CA LEU A 3 -9.70 3.76 -7.87
C LEU A 3 -9.02 5.08 -7.48
N LEU A 4 -7.89 4.99 -6.84
CA LEU A 4 -7.01 6.12 -6.55
C LEU A 4 -5.96 6.19 -7.65
N ILE A 5 -5.95 7.27 -8.42
CA ILE A 5 -5.00 7.48 -9.51
C ILE A 5 -4.15 8.72 -9.26
N GLY A 6 -2.87 8.66 -9.59
CA GLY A 6 -1.92 9.77 -9.45
C GLY A 6 -0.50 9.31 -9.75
N ASN A 7 0.47 10.20 -9.71
CA ASN A 7 1.86 9.88 -10.01
C ASN A 7 2.46 8.90 -8.98
N ALA A 8 3.57 8.26 -9.35
CA ALA A 8 4.33 7.45 -8.41
C ALA A 8 4.85 8.34 -7.25
N GLY A 9 4.79 7.82 -6.02
CA GLY A 9 5.28 8.56 -4.85
C GLY A 9 4.30 9.56 -4.22
N CYS A 10 3.10 9.80 -4.78
CA CYS A 10 2.10 10.71 -4.18
C CYS A 10 1.30 10.11 -3.01
N GLY A 11 1.66 8.91 -2.55
CA GLY A 11 1.09 8.34 -1.32
C GLY A 11 -0.21 7.54 -1.47
N LYS A 12 -0.66 7.16 -2.69
CA LYS A 12 -1.91 6.40 -2.94
C LYS A 12 -2.06 5.15 -2.09
N THR A 13 -1.04 4.30 -2.11
CA THR A 13 -1.03 3.03 -1.35
C THR A 13 -1.11 3.28 0.15
N SER A 14 -0.37 4.26 0.66
CA SER A 14 -0.39 4.64 2.09
C SER A 14 -1.76 5.18 2.48
N TYR A 15 -2.36 6.01 1.64
CA TYR A 15 -3.71 6.54 1.86
C TYR A 15 -4.75 5.41 1.88
N ALA A 16 -4.69 4.48 0.91
CA ALA A 16 -5.59 3.34 0.85
C ALA A 16 -5.52 2.48 2.11
N LEU A 17 -4.30 2.14 2.55
CA LEU A 17 -4.09 1.30 3.73
C LEU A 17 -4.55 1.99 5.03
N GLU A 18 -4.28 3.28 5.18
CA GLU A 18 -4.73 4.03 6.36
C GLU A 18 -6.26 4.20 6.37
N LEU A 19 -6.88 4.45 5.21
CA LEU A 19 -8.33 4.49 5.08
C LEU A 19 -8.97 3.15 5.48
N ILE A 20 -8.42 2.03 5.03
CA ILE A 20 -8.90 0.70 5.41
C ILE A 20 -8.77 0.49 6.92
N LYS A 21 -7.64 0.85 7.51
CA LYS A 21 -7.40 0.73 8.93
C LYS A 21 -8.39 1.55 9.76
N ILE A 22 -8.70 2.78 9.33
CA ILE A 22 -9.71 3.63 9.98
C ILE A 22 -11.11 3.00 9.88
N LEU A 23 -11.48 2.51 8.70
CA LEU A 23 -12.83 1.96 8.45
C LEU A 23 -13.06 0.58 9.08
N GLN A 24 -12.02 -0.25 9.19
CA GLN A 24 -12.12 -1.62 9.70
C GLN A 24 -11.49 -1.82 11.09
N GLY A 25 -10.80 -0.83 11.62
CA GLY A 25 -10.10 -0.90 12.91
C GLY A 25 -8.86 -1.83 12.90
N LYS A 26 -8.40 -2.29 11.71
CA LYS A 26 -7.27 -3.19 11.53
C LYS A 26 -6.64 -3.01 10.15
N PRO A 27 -5.40 -3.50 9.95
CA PRO A 27 -4.77 -3.53 8.64
C PRO A 27 -5.62 -4.32 7.63
N GLY A 28 -5.76 -3.76 6.43
CA GLY A 28 -6.46 -4.41 5.32
C GLY A 28 -5.61 -5.45 4.61
N ILE A 29 -6.29 -6.26 3.80
CA ILE A 29 -5.62 -7.16 2.87
C ILE A 29 -5.16 -6.35 1.67
N LYS A 30 -3.85 -6.43 1.37
CA LYS A 30 -3.24 -5.81 0.19
C LYS A 30 -2.77 -6.89 -0.79
N ILE A 31 -3.10 -6.72 -2.05
CA ILE A 31 -2.61 -7.54 -3.17
C ILE A 31 -1.89 -6.62 -4.15
N ASP A 32 -0.65 -6.94 -4.45
CA ASP A 32 0.17 -6.23 -5.40
C ASP A 32 0.03 -6.90 -6.78
N LEU A 33 -0.63 -6.22 -7.70
CA LEU A 33 -0.89 -6.73 -9.04
C LEU A 33 0.33 -6.65 -9.98
N GLY A 34 1.36 -5.91 -9.60
CA GLY A 34 2.64 -5.84 -10.32
C GLY A 34 3.44 -7.13 -10.28
N ASN A 35 3.13 -8.05 -9.36
CA ASN A 35 3.86 -9.28 -9.13
C ASN A 35 3.23 -10.52 -9.81
N SER A 36 2.66 -10.39 -11.01
CA SER A 36 2.08 -11.49 -11.80
C SER A 36 1.07 -12.33 -10.99
N VAL A 37 0.08 -11.66 -10.43
CA VAL A 37 -0.96 -12.31 -9.62
C VAL A 37 -1.92 -13.09 -10.51
N ALA A 38 -1.95 -14.41 -10.34
CA ALA A 38 -2.88 -15.27 -11.07
C ALA A 38 -4.29 -15.24 -10.45
N ASN A 39 -5.29 -15.58 -11.23
CA ASN A 39 -6.70 -15.57 -10.83
C ASN A 39 -6.99 -16.46 -9.60
N PHE A 40 -6.27 -17.58 -9.45
CA PHE A 40 -6.43 -18.49 -8.31
C PHE A 40 -6.03 -17.85 -6.97
N THR A 41 -5.29 -16.74 -6.96
CA THR A 41 -5.06 -15.95 -5.75
C THR A 41 -6.39 -15.43 -5.19
N CYS A 42 -7.31 -15.02 -6.06
CA CYS A 42 -8.64 -14.55 -5.65
C CYS A 42 -9.64 -15.69 -5.46
N THR A 43 -9.63 -16.69 -6.36
CA THR A 43 -10.63 -17.78 -6.37
C THR A 43 -10.22 -19.02 -5.59
N GLY A 44 -8.98 -19.07 -5.09
CA GLY A 44 -8.43 -20.30 -4.54
C GLY A 44 -8.02 -21.30 -5.62
N SER A 45 -7.28 -22.32 -5.22
CA SER A 45 -6.83 -23.43 -6.06
C SER A 45 -7.54 -24.73 -5.66
N ASP A 46 -7.73 -25.61 -6.64
CA ASP A 46 -8.39 -26.90 -6.42
C ASP A 46 -7.62 -27.71 -5.36
N PRO A 47 -8.31 -28.34 -4.37
CA PRO A 47 -7.70 -29.11 -3.30
C PRO A 47 -6.85 -30.31 -3.76
N SER A 48 -6.99 -30.75 -5.01
CA SER A 48 -6.16 -31.81 -5.59
C SER A 48 -4.69 -31.39 -5.80
N TYR A 49 -4.39 -30.09 -5.82
CA TYR A 49 -3.00 -29.60 -5.91
C TYR A 49 -2.31 -29.66 -4.53
N LYS A 50 -1.02 -30.00 -4.54
CA LYS A 50 -0.20 -30.19 -3.33
C LYS A 50 -0.18 -28.99 -2.38
N ASP A 51 -0.19 -27.77 -2.92
CA ASP A 51 -0.11 -26.52 -2.17
C ASP A 51 -1.40 -25.68 -2.34
N ALA A 52 -2.54 -26.35 -2.42
CA ALA A 52 -3.83 -25.70 -2.59
C ALA A 52 -4.14 -24.74 -1.44
N LYS A 53 -4.66 -23.55 -1.78
CA LYS A 53 -5.02 -22.51 -0.82
C LYS A 53 -6.39 -21.93 -1.17
N LYS A 54 -7.11 -21.52 -0.10
CA LYS A 54 -8.34 -20.74 -0.25
C LYS A 54 -8.08 -19.41 -0.95
N GLY A 55 -9.07 -18.90 -1.66
CA GLY A 55 -8.97 -17.60 -2.30
C GLY A 55 -9.02 -16.44 -1.31
N ILE A 56 -8.37 -15.33 -1.67
CA ILE A 56 -8.29 -14.14 -0.81
C ILE A 56 -9.66 -13.47 -0.62
N ILE A 57 -10.57 -13.64 -1.58
CA ILE A 57 -11.94 -13.14 -1.49
C ILE A 57 -12.65 -13.78 -0.28
N ILE A 58 -12.64 -15.11 -0.20
CA ILE A 58 -13.22 -15.83 0.95
C ILE A 58 -12.41 -15.55 2.23
N GLU A 59 -11.09 -15.50 2.13
CA GLU A 59 -10.23 -15.21 3.28
C GLU A 59 -10.56 -13.86 3.91
N SER A 60 -10.82 -12.84 3.10
CA SER A 60 -11.19 -11.51 3.58
C SER A 60 -12.47 -11.52 4.41
N MET A 61 -13.42 -12.38 4.07
CA MET A 61 -14.69 -12.50 4.79
C MET A 61 -14.51 -13.12 6.18
N PHE A 62 -13.45 -13.90 6.42
CA PHE A 62 -13.10 -14.44 7.73
C PHE A 62 -12.07 -13.60 8.51
N ALA A 63 -11.69 -12.47 7.96
CA ALA A 63 -10.74 -11.58 8.59
C ALA A 63 -11.39 -10.64 9.65
N GLY A 64 -12.55 -10.94 10.20
CA GLY A 64 -13.18 -10.23 11.32
C GLY A 64 -12.39 -10.34 12.62
N ASN A 65 -12.76 -9.54 13.62
CA ASN A 65 -12.24 -9.68 14.98
C ASN A 65 -12.69 -11.07 15.53
N ASP A 66 -11.79 -11.75 16.21
CA ASP A 66 -12.01 -13.11 16.75
C ASP A 66 -12.37 -14.16 15.66
N ASN A 67 -11.86 -13.99 14.43
CA ASN A 67 -12.18 -14.84 13.28
C ASN A 67 -13.68 -14.91 12.93
N LYS A 68 -14.46 -13.91 13.34
CA LYS A 68 -15.88 -13.84 12.96
C LYS A 68 -16.02 -13.43 11.50
N PRO A 69 -16.95 -14.05 10.76
CA PRO A 69 -17.21 -13.65 9.38
C PRO A 69 -17.72 -12.20 9.30
N ILE A 70 -17.28 -11.46 8.29
CA ILE A 70 -17.75 -10.12 7.97
C ILE A 70 -18.24 -10.08 6.52
N LYS A 71 -19.36 -9.38 6.28
CA LYS A 71 -19.94 -9.29 4.93
C LYS A 71 -19.32 -8.21 4.06
N ASN A 72 -18.69 -7.22 4.66
CA ASN A 72 -18.19 -6.01 4.01
C ASN A 72 -16.70 -5.73 4.23
N PRO A 73 -15.82 -6.72 4.08
CA PRO A 73 -14.39 -6.46 4.16
C PRO A 73 -13.96 -5.49 3.07
N ILE A 74 -12.78 -4.90 3.25
CA ILE A 74 -12.16 -4.05 2.24
C ILE A 74 -10.86 -4.73 1.78
N ILE A 75 -10.71 -4.90 0.47
CA ILE A 75 -9.50 -5.44 -0.17
C ILE A 75 -8.85 -4.33 -0.98
N HIS A 76 -7.54 -4.17 -0.82
CA HIS A 76 -6.75 -3.24 -1.61
C HIS A 76 -5.97 -3.99 -2.69
N PHE A 77 -6.24 -3.63 -3.94
CA PHE A 77 -5.47 -4.06 -5.11
C PHE A 77 -4.55 -2.93 -5.55
N ASP A 78 -3.25 -3.12 -5.37
CA ASP A 78 -2.23 -2.13 -5.73
C ASP A 78 -1.73 -2.35 -7.15
N GLU A 79 -1.39 -1.26 -7.83
CA GLU A 79 -0.82 -1.26 -9.19
C GLU A 79 -1.73 -1.89 -10.26
N LEU A 80 -3.01 -1.47 -10.31
CA LEU A 80 -3.99 -1.96 -11.31
C LEU A 80 -3.51 -1.78 -12.77
N ASP A 81 -2.68 -0.78 -13.04
CA ASP A 81 -2.07 -0.50 -14.33
C ASP A 81 -0.97 -1.49 -14.74
N LYS A 82 -0.60 -2.43 -13.87
CA LYS A 82 0.41 -3.46 -14.12
C LYS A 82 -0.17 -4.84 -14.45
N ILE A 83 -1.47 -4.95 -14.59
CA ILE A 83 -2.10 -6.22 -14.96
C ILE A 83 -1.61 -6.68 -16.33
N HIS A 84 -1.12 -7.92 -16.38
CA HIS A 84 -0.75 -8.59 -17.63
C HIS A 84 -1.99 -9.17 -18.31
N GLN A 85 -2.27 -8.73 -19.53
CA GLN A 85 -3.49 -9.11 -20.28
C GLN A 85 -3.38 -10.47 -21.00
N ASP A 86 -2.17 -10.99 -21.20
CA ASP A 86 -1.92 -12.13 -22.09
C ASP A 86 -1.86 -13.50 -21.40
N GLU A 87 -2.20 -13.59 -20.13
CA GLU A 87 -2.07 -14.83 -19.39
C GLU A 87 -3.37 -15.62 -19.33
N LYS A 88 -3.29 -16.94 -19.58
CA LYS A 88 -4.41 -17.89 -19.48
C LYS A 88 -5.15 -17.82 -18.14
N TYR A 89 -4.50 -17.33 -17.10
CA TYR A 89 -5.03 -17.19 -15.73
C TYR A 89 -5.02 -15.73 -15.25
N SER A 90 -5.30 -14.79 -16.16
CA SER A 90 -5.34 -13.38 -15.85
C SER A 90 -6.35 -13.06 -14.74
N ILE A 91 -5.92 -12.29 -13.75
CA ILE A 91 -6.78 -11.76 -12.68
C ILE A 91 -7.89 -10.83 -13.22
N GLU A 92 -7.71 -10.29 -14.42
CA GLU A 92 -8.67 -9.42 -15.09
C GLU A 92 -10.08 -10.04 -15.14
N THR A 93 -10.17 -11.35 -15.46
CA THR A 93 -11.44 -12.08 -15.53
C THR A 93 -12.19 -12.07 -14.20
N ILE A 94 -11.46 -12.07 -13.09
CA ILE A 94 -12.04 -12.02 -11.75
C ILE A 94 -12.64 -10.64 -11.47
N PHE A 95 -11.98 -9.57 -11.93
CA PHE A 95 -12.51 -8.22 -11.73
C PHE A 95 -13.84 -8.01 -12.44
N TYR A 96 -14.06 -8.60 -13.60
CA TYR A 96 -15.39 -8.57 -14.24
C TYR A 96 -16.48 -9.22 -13.37
N SER A 97 -16.13 -10.25 -12.64
CA SER A 97 -17.06 -10.96 -11.76
C SER A 97 -17.31 -10.21 -10.46
N ILE A 98 -16.25 -9.78 -9.76
CA ILE A 98 -16.39 -9.19 -8.41
C ILE A 98 -16.81 -7.73 -8.40
N LEU A 99 -16.57 -6.98 -9.49
CA LEU A 99 -16.92 -5.56 -9.58
C LEU A 99 -18.38 -5.32 -9.97
N GLU A 100 -19.10 -6.36 -10.35
CA GLU A 100 -20.52 -6.29 -10.66
C GLU A 100 -21.33 -7.03 -9.60
N LYS A 101 -22.29 -6.35 -8.97
CA LYS A 101 -23.03 -6.90 -7.82
C LYS A 101 -23.79 -8.19 -8.13
N ASN A 102 -24.33 -8.33 -9.34
CA ASN A 102 -25.11 -9.51 -9.70
C ASN A 102 -24.24 -10.76 -9.84
N THR A 103 -23.07 -10.63 -10.48
CA THR A 103 -22.11 -11.73 -10.63
C THR A 103 -21.36 -12.03 -9.33
N ALA A 104 -21.06 -11.00 -8.54
CA ALA A 104 -20.41 -11.15 -7.23
C ALA A 104 -21.25 -11.93 -6.21
N LYS A 105 -22.58 -11.99 -6.34
CA LYS A 105 -23.44 -12.81 -5.47
C LYS A 105 -23.23 -14.32 -5.64
N GLN A 106 -22.66 -14.75 -6.75
CA GLN A 106 -22.39 -16.15 -7.07
C GLN A 106 -20.90 -16.34 -7.34
N PHE A 107 -20.05 -15.70 -6.53
CA PHE A 107 -18.61 -15.86 -6.64
C PHE A 107 -18.19 -17.25 -6.17
N ARG A 108 -17.54 -18.02 -7.07
CA ARG A 108 -17.10 -19.38 -6.76
C ARG A 108 -15.68 -19.38 -6.22
N ASP A 109 -15.52 -19.95 -5.02
CA ASP A 109 -14.21 -20.31 -4.50
C ASP A 109 -13.89 -21.77 -4.87
N ASN A 110 -12.75 -21.97 -5.53
CA ASN A 110 -12.36 -23.28 -6.05
C ASN A 110 -11.82 -24.21 -4.96
N PHE A 111 -11.25 -23.65 -3.87
CA PHE A 111 -10.72 -24.45 -2.78
C PHE A 111 -11.84 -25.13 -1.98
N PHE A 112 -12.90 -24.38 -1.67
CA PHE A 112 -14.05 -24.93 -0.97
C PHE A 112 -15.09 -25.52 -1.93
N GLY A 113 -15.01 -25.24 -3.21
CA GLY A 113 -15.97 -25.69 -4.21
C GLY A 113 -17.39 -25.12 -4.03
N VAL A 114 -17.53 -23.99 -3.35
CA VAL A 114 -18.82 -23.36 -3.01
C VAL A 114 -18.95 -21.99 -3.63
N ASP A 115 -20.19 -21.57 -3.87
CA ASP A 115 -20.52 -20.23 -4.27
C ASP A 115 -20.80 -19.38 -3.04
N VAL A 116 -20.25 -18.16 -3.00
CA VAL A 116 -20.38 -17.22 -1.90
C VAL A 116 -20.89 -15.87 -2.38
N ASP A 117 -21.64 -15.17 -1.55
CA ASP A 117 -22.06 -13.80 -1.82
C ASP A 117 -20.94 -12.81 -1.48
N ALA A 118 -20.13 -12.45 -2.47
CA ALA A 118 -19.07 -11.46 -2.39
C ALA A 118 -19.53 -10.02 -2.70
N SER A 119 -20.84 -9.79 -2.94
CA SER A 119 -21.37 -8.49 -3.37
C SER A 119 -21.27 -7.38 -2.30
N GLY A 120 -21.04 -7.76 -1.05
CA GLY A 120 -20.81 -6.85 0.07
C GLY A 120 -19.36 -6.38 0.23
N ILE A 121 -18.42 -7.01 -0.45
CA ILE A 121 -16.99 -6.68 -0.34
C ILE A 121 -16.73 -5.34 -1.00
N ASN A 122 -15.89 -4.54 -0.36
CA ASN A 122 -15.45 -3.26 -0.89
C ASN A 122 -14.03 -3.38 -1.46
N TYR A 123 -13.77 -2.72 -2.57
CA TYR A 123 -12.49 -2.77 -3.26
C TYR A 123 -11.91 -1.37 -3.40
N ILE A 124 -10.63 -1.23 -3.03
CA ILE A 124 -9.83 -0.04 -3.28
C ILE A 124 -8.71 -0.44 -4.24
N PHE A 125 -8.65 0.23 -5.37
CA PHE A 125 -7.60 0.06 -6.37
C PHE A 125 -6.67 1.27 -6.34
N THR A 126 -5.40 1.06 -6.68
CA THR A 126 -4.46 2.13 -6.98
C THR A 126 -3.86 1.91 -8.37
N ALA A 127 -3.56 3.00 -9.07
CA ALA A 127 -2.89 2.97 -10.37
C ALA A 127 -2.10 4.27 -10.59
N ASN A 128 -1.05 4.19 -11.40
CA ASN A 128 -0.37 5.40 -11.85
C ASN A 128 -0.99 5.95 -13.14
N SER A 129 -1.57 5.07 -13.97
CA SER A 129 -2.13 5.43 -15.26
C SER A 129 -3.36 4.57 -15.58
N LEU A 130 -4.29 5.12 -16.37
CA LEU A 130 -5.41 4.34 -16.92
C LEU A 130 -5.10 3.70 -18.28
N LYS A 131 -3.96 4.00 -18.88
CA LYS A 131 -3.66 3.63 -20.28
C LYS A 131 -3.67 2.13 -20.53
N THR A 132 -3.28 1.34 -19.54
CA THR A 132 -3.19 -0.12 -19.61
C THR A 132 -4.36 -0.82 -18.94
N VAL A 133 -5.22 -0.10 -18.24
CA VAL A 133 -6.38 -0.68 -17.54
C VAL A 133 -7.52 -0.88 -18.52
N PRO A 134 -8.11 -2.09 -18.62
CA PRO A 134 -9.23 -2.35 -19.52
C PRO A 134 -10.43 -1.43 -19.25
N VAL A 135 -10.97 -0.86 -20.31
CA VAL A 135 -12.11 0.07 -20.24
C VAL A 135 -13.31 -0.49 -19.46
N PRO A 136 -13.68 -1.78 -19.60
CA PRO A 136 -14.79 -2.34 -18.84
C PRO A 136 -14.55 -2.34 -17.31
N ILE A 137 -13.31 -2.45 -16.86
CA ILE A 137 -12.94 -2.35 -15.43
C ILE A 137 -13.05 -0.89 -14.99
N VAL A 138 -12.47 0.04 -15.76
CA VAL A 138 -12.51 1.48 -15.48
C VAL A 138 -13.96 1.96 -15.29
N ASN A 139 -14.88 1.52 -16.15
CA ASN A 139 -16.30 1.90 -16.10
C ASN A 139 -17.03 1.42 -14.82
N ARG A 140 -16.48 0.46 -14.11
CA ARG A 140 -17.04 -0.07 -12.85
C ARG A 140 -16.43 0.59 -11.60
N LEU A 141 -15.44 1.47 -11.76
CA LEU A 141 -14.70 2.10 -10.67
C LEU A 141 -15.07 3.58 -10.54
N LYS A 142 -15.22 4.04 -9.31
CA LYS A 142 -15.26 5.47 -9.01
C LYS A 142 -13.83 6.00 -8.88
N ILE A 143 -13.44 6.88 -9.77
CA ILE A 143 -12.06 7.36 -9.88
C ILE A 143 -11.87 8.61 -9.01
N PHE A 144 -10.79 8.62 -8.22
CA PHE A 144 -10.32 9.76 -7.46
C PHE A 144 -8.88 10.08 -7.84
N HIS A 145 -8.64 11.30 -8.24
CA HIS A 145 -7.30 11.77 -8.56
C HIS A 145 -6.60 12.25 -7.28
N ILE A 146 -5.45 11.66 -7.01
CA ILE A 146 -4.57 12.06 -5.90
C ILE A 146 -3.49 12.97 -6.51
N PRO A 147 -3.50 14.26 -6.19
CA PRO A 147 -2.48 15.18 -6.69
C PRO A 147 -1.13 14.88 -6.06
N ASP A 148 -0.07 15.33 -6.70
CA ASP A 148 1.25 15.35 -6.10
C ASP A 148 1.27 16.32 -4.91
N TYR A 149 2.13 16.04 -3.94
CA TYR A 149 2.35 16.96 -2.83
C TYR A 149 2.97 18.27 -3.34
N THR A 150 2.48 19.39 -2.84
CA THR A 150 3.25 20.64 -2.95
C THR A 150 4.49 20.54 -2.06
N GLU A 151 5.52 21.29 -2.37
CA GLU A 151 6.76 21.32 -1.57
C GLU A 151 6.48 21.69 -0.11
N GLU A 152 5.57 22.63 0.11
CA GLU A 152 5.14 23.03 1.45
C GLU A 152 4.43 21.90 2.21
N GLN A 153 3.47 21.20 1.56
CA GLN A 153 2.81 20.05 2.16
C GLN A 153 3.79 18.94 2.47
N PHE A 154 4.77 18.74 1.60
CA PHE A 154 5.79 17.73 1.80
C PHE A 154 6.66 18.05 3.03
N LYS A 155 7.13 19.31 3.15
CA LYS A 155 7.90 19.79 4.29
C LYS A 155 7.15 19.69 5.62
N THR A 156 5.89 20.12 5.64
CA THR A 156 5.13 20.28 6.89
C THR A 156 4.47 19.00 7.39
N SER A 157 4.13 18.09 6.49
CA SER A 157 3.33 16.92 6.87
C SER A 157 4.02 15.60 6.54
N VAL A 158 4.59 15.48 5.34
CA VAL A 158 5.14 14.21 4.87
C VAL A 158 6.46 13.89 5.58
N LEU A 159 7.40 14.83 5.59
CA LEU A 159 8.74 14.62 6.17
C LEU A 159 8.68 14.30 7.67
N ASP A 160 7.88 15.03 8.45
CA ASP A 160 7.77 14.80 9.88
C ASP A 160 7.19 13.42 10.18
N ASN A 161 6.16 12.99 9.44
CA ASN A 161 5.58 11.65 9.57
C ASN A 161 6.58 10.54 9.20
N PHE A 162 7.34 10.70 8.13
CA PHE A 162 8.38 9.73 7.73
C PHE A 162 9.51 9.68 8.74
N TYR A 163 9.94 10.82 9.24
CA TYR A 163 10.98 10.90 10.26
C TYR A 163 10.58 10.18 11.55
N GLN A 164 9.38 10.41 12.03
CA GLN A 164 8.87 9.71 13.22
C GLN A 164 8.78 8.18 13.02
N LYS A 165 8.37 7.74 11.81
CA LYS A 165 8.39 6.32 11.46
C LYS A 165 9.80 5.78 11.38
N TRP A 166 10.73 6.52 10.78
CA TRP A 166 12.14 6.16 10.66
C TRP A 166 12.79 5.97 12.01
N LEU A 167 12.57 6.89 12.97
CA LEU A 167 13.05 6.75 14.36
C LEU A 167 12.53 5.46 15.02
N LYS A 168 11.23 5.15 14.86
CA LYS A 168 10.63 3.95 15.43
C LYS A 168 11.19 2.66 14.82
N ILE A 169 11.33 2.60 13.50
CA ILE A 169 11.83 1.41 12.80
C ILE A 169 13.29 1.11 13.21
N ASN A 170 14.09 2.14 13.39
CA ASN A 170 15.50 1.99 13.75
C ASN A 170 15.73 1.91 15.26
N ASN A 171 14.68 1.91 16.09
CA ASN A 171 14.74 1.91 17.56
C ASN A 171 15.64 3.04 18.12
N LEU A 172 15.61 4.20 17.45
CA LEU A 172 16.42 5.35 17.85
C LEU A 172 15.70 6.14 18.96
N LYS A 173 16.45 6.47 20.00
CA LYS A 173 15.92 7.25 21.12
C LYS A 173 15.86 8.73 20.78
N THR A 174 14.77 9.39 21.13
CA THR A 174 14.57 10.84 20.97
C THR A 174 15.57 11.69 21.74
N GLU A 175 16.28 11.13 22.71
CA GLU A 175 17.36 11.79 23.45
C GLU A 175 18.57 12.16 22.57
N CYS A 176 18.81 11.37 21.49
CA CYS A 176 19.93 11.55 20.58
C CYS A 176 19.52 12.21 19.24
N PHE A 177 18.23 12.35 18.98
CA PHE A 177 17.70 12.87 17.73
C PHE A 177 16.67 13.95 18.00
N PRO A 178 16.60 15.01 17.20
CA PRO A 178 15.61 16.08 17.40
C PRO A 178 14.19 15.52 17.32
N GLU A 179 13.31 16.01 18.18
CA GLU A 179 11.89 15.60 18.17
C GLU A 179 11.18 16.02 16.89
N VAL A 180 11.58 17.17 16.35
CA VAL A 180 11.08 17.73 15.09
C VAL A 180 12.27 18.12 14.21
N LEU A 181 12.18 17.83 12.91
CA LEU A 181 13.21 18.24 11.94
C LEU A 181 13.27 19.77 11.81
N SER A 182 14.48 20.33 11.86
CA SER A 182 14.68 21.75 11.55
C SER A 182 14.45 22.01 10.05
N ASP A 183 14.09 23.23 9.69
CA ASP A 183 13.86 23.61 8.30
C ASP A 183 15.09 23.37 7.42
N GLU A 184 16.28 23.60 7.95
CA GLU A 184 17.55 23.34 7.25
C GLU A 184 17.72 21.85 6.91
N ILE A 185 17.38 20.95 7.83
CA ILE A 185 17.42 19.50 7.60
C ILE A 185 16.35 19.10 6.59
N LYS A 186 15.14 19.65 6.71
CA LYS A 186 14.05 19.41 5.76
C LYS A 186 14.42 19.81 4.34
N GLU A 187 15.09 20.93 4.17
CA GLU A 187 15.59 21.39 2.85
C GLU A 187 16.61 20.41 2.25
N LYS A 188 17.58 19.97 3.03
CA LYS A 188 18.56 18.96 2.60
C LYS A 188 17.91 17.64 2.19
N ILE A 189 16.90 17.18 2.96
CA ILE A 189 16.15 15.96 2.61
C ILE A 189 15.40 16.16 1.31
N LEU A 190 14.75 17.32 1.12
CA LEU A 190 14.01 17.65 -0.09
C LEU A 190 14.87 17.70 -1.35
N GLU A 191 16.07 18.28 -1.26
CA GLU A 191 17.04 18.28 -2.36
C GLU A 191 17.38 16.87 -2.85
N ILE A 192 17.42 15.90 -1.93
CA ILE A 192 17.72 14.49 -2.24
C ILE A 192 16.47 13.78 -2.79
N CYS A 193 15.34 13.88 -2.10
CA CYS A 193 14.14 13.08 -2.43
C CYS A 193 13.23 13.74 -3.47
N LYS A 194 13.36 15.04 -3.77
CA LYS A 194 12.55 15.78 -4.76
C LYS A 194 11.04 15.54 -4.60
N CYS A 195 10.54 15.54 -3.38
CA CYS A 195 9.15 15.24 -3.04
C CYS A 195 8.67 13.83 -3.43
N ASP A 196 9.56 12.90 -3.73
CA ASP A 196 9.20 11.50 -3.88
C ASP A 196 9.18 10.80 -2.50
N SER A 197 8.01 10.40 -2.05
CA SER A 197 7.84 9.74 -0.75
C SER A 197 8.58 8.39 -0.63
N ARG A 198 8.92 7.75 -1.75
CA ARG A 198 9.70 6.50 -1.77
C ARG A 198 11.16 6.73 -1.41
N ALA A 199 11.71 7.87 -1.81
CA ALA A 199 13.10 8.23 -1.57
C ALA A 199 13.33 8.87 -0.17
N VAL A 200 12.27 9.21 0.57
CA VAL A 200 12.39 9.94 1.85
C VAL A 200 13.20 9.18 2.88
N ASN A 201 12.96 7.88 3.06
CA ASN A 201 13.69 7.10 4.06
C ASN A 201 15.20 7.03 3.77
N ASP A 202 15.55 6.86 2.49
CA ASP A 202 16.96 6.86 2.06
C ASP A 202 17.57 8.26 2.22
N ALA A 203 16.82 9.31 1.90
CA ALA A 203 17.27 10.68 2.08
C ALA A 203 17.51 11.03 3.57
N ILE A 204 16.57 10.64 4.45
CA ILE A 204 16.74 10.80 5.90
C ILE A 204 18.00 10.04 6.36
N THR A 205 18.16 8.79 5.96
CA THR A 205 19.32 7.99 6.33
C THR A 205 20.62 8.62 5.83
N GLN A 206 20.66 9.13 4.61
CA GLN A 206 21.84 9.80 4.07
C GLN A 206 22.20 11.09 4.82
N VAL A 207 21.20 11.90 5.17
CA VAL A 207 21.42 13.15 5.91
C VAL A 207 21.94 12.83 7.30
N PHE A 208 21.32 11.90 8.02
CA PHE A 208 21.75 11.55 9.38
C PHE A 208 23.04 10.71 9.41
N ALA A 209 23.29 9.84 8.44
CA ALA A 209 24.56 9.12 8.34
C ALA A 209 25.76 10.06 8.13
N ARG A 210 25.58 11.18 7.43
CA ARG A 210 26.61 12.22 7.27
C ARG A 210 26.79 13.08 8.50
N THR A 211 25.78 13.16 9.36
CA THR A 211 25.79 13.96 10.59
C THR A 211 26.13 13.15 11.83
N ILE A 212 26.07 11.81 11.77
CA ILE A 212 26.50 10.93 12.84
C ILE A 212 27.96 10.54 12.57
N VAL A 213 28.88 11.23 13.21
CA VAL A 213 30.29 10.84 13.23
C VAL A 213 30.54 10.17 14.57
N TYR A 214 31.00 8.94 14.55
CA TYR A 214 31.55 8.31 15.76
C TYR A 214 32.89 8.99 16.05
N ASP A 215 32.94 9.75 17.12
CA ASP A 215 34.20 10.25 17.62
C ASP A 215 34.89 9.10 18.41
N ASP A 216 35.79 8.37 17.74
CA ASP A 216 36.55 7.27 18.33
C ASP A 216 37.45 7.71 19.48
N ALA A 217 37.53 9.01 19.78
CA ALA A 217 38.47 9.55 20.72
C ALA A 217 37.89 9.83 22.11
N LYS A 218 36.56 9.91 22.30
CA LYS A 218 35.98 10.15 23.63
C LYS A 218 34.59 9.56 23.78
N ASP A 219 34.52 8.53 24.56
CA ASP A 219 33.32 7.98 25.21
C ASP A 219 31.95 8.23 24.56
N SER A 220 31.43 7.20 23.89
CA SER A 220 30.00 6.85 23.76
C SER A 220 28.94 7.94 23.52
N HIS A 221 29.29 9.11 23.02
CA HIS A 221 28.34 10.12 22.63
C HIS A 221 28.21 10.21 21.10
N ILE A 222 27.01 9.94 20.60
CA ILE A 222 26.65 10.24 19.20
C ILE A 222 26.61 11.76 19.09
N ALA A 223 27.60 12.35 18.46
CA ALA A 223 27.60 13.78 18.16
C ALA A 223 26.94 14.01 16.80
N LEU A 224 25.86 14.79 16.78
CA LEU A 224 25.23 15.29 15.57
C LEU A 224 26.05 16.46 15.05
N PHE A 225 26.76 16.29 13.95
CA PHE A 225 27.49 17.39 13.30
C PHE A 225 26.67 17.97 12.15
N SER A 226 26.62 19.28 12.08
CA SER A 226 26.13 19.98 10.90
C SER A 226 27.04 19.65 9.73
N ALA A 227 26.47 19.14 8.63
CA ALA A 227 27.22 18.94 7.40
C ALA A 227 27.78 20.29 6.92
N ARG A 228 29.10 20.33 6.68
CA ARG A 228 29.75 21.43 5.98
C ARG A 228 29.47 21.36 4.51
#